data_3f9e1e3f6a530766a3b1c6b0e7b04a77
#
_entry.id   3f9e1e3f6a530766a3b1c6b0e7b04a77
#
_cell.length_a   1.000
_cell.length_b   1.000
_cell.length_c   1.000
_cell.angle_alpha   90.00
_cell.angle_beta   90.00
_cell.angle_gamma   90.00
#
_symmetry.space_group_name_H-M   'P 1'
#
loop_
_entity.id
_entity.type
_entity.pdbx_description
1 polymer ?
#
loop_
_entity_poly.entity_id
_entity_poly.type
_entity_poly.pdbx_seq_one_letter_code
_entity_poly.pdbx_strand_id
1 'polypeptide(L)'
;MKAFLPAVLSLFATAALAQEEVAPAAPAPASEPAPAESSEDEWHPMTEDEENAAKAVLSAALDESFAAAKEKFGADTNRYFVARGVLADREARTVRLDAFATGIRPGAIAEFLLITLNSGHEYESVFQTFALAADIARAFEFLGVPPGLPADFAAYRFWPRGERFEVEAEVDGAPAVPAEGFLMEASTQKPREPAGFLWIGGGWTEGGVSNTVDFSGPGSILPSYNEPVTLFDVPRRAPQNEVYQSCLAGENAPRRAILPTVLTFRPETRPADAPSRVRPVALRLSPEGFSIDGAAPVPPAEALKSLRAFRTDRAQDAYVSFSWDDAAPLADLRAVAQLLRMVDTEETGIRVDAPPEGFPYYQALLPRDEWRDRAARYSQPCELRLSRGEDGSVAATLVAIGEIWKDDALKPDLDVKEFPVANADDFRAKLAEKAPAGMKALLVFVPGSLPYGELRPYLDAVRATHPLVQIFVD
;
A
#
# COMPACT_ATOMS: atom_id res chain seq x y z
N MET A 1 -46.63 -3.00 2.42
CA MET A 1 -46.07 -4.35 2.70
C MET A 1 -44.84 -4.13 3.54
N LYS A 2 -44.91 -4.49 4.82
CA LYS A 2 -43.87 -4.24 5.86
C LYS A 2 -42.95 -5.46 5.96
N ALA A 3 -41.70 -5.14 6.32
CA ALA A 3 -40.70 -6.04 6.93
C ALA A 3 -40.04 -7.07 6.01
N PHE A 4 -38.78 -6.75 5.65
CA PHE A 4 -37.64 -7.69 5.63
C PHE A 4 -36.33 -6.91 5.47
N LEU A 5 -35.89 -6.28 6.56
CA LEU A 5 -34.50 -5.93 6.81
C LEU A 5 -34.38 -5.66 8.32
N PRO A 6 -34.01 -6.64 9.09
CA PRO A 6 -32.79 -6.57 9.87
C PRO A 6 -32.26 -7.97 10.22
N ALA A 7 -31.24 -8.42 9.60
CA ALA A 7 -30.54 -9.65 10.03
C ALA A 7 -29.06 -9.75 9.59
N VAL A 8 -28.42 -8.67 9.18
CA VAL A 8 -26.99 -8.71 8.78
C VAL A 8 -26.10 -7.76 9.58
N LEU A 9 -26.67 -6.97 10.48
CA LEU A 9 -25.92 -5.96 11.28
C LEU A 9 -25.61 -6.38 12.72
N SER A 10 -25.54 -7.66 13.03
CA SER A 10 -25.32 -8.14 14.42
C SER A 10 -24.23 -9.19 14.55
N LEU A 11 -23.04 -8.98 13.94
CA LEU A 11 -21.91 -9.89 14.11
C LEU A 11 -20.57 -9.21 14.40
N PHE A 12 -20.55 -7.94 14.74
CA PHE A 12 -19.35 -7.25 15.21
C PHE A 12 -19.62 -6.37 16.43
N ALA A 13 -20.21 -6.96 17.47
CA ALA A 13 -20.17 -6.35 18.79
C ALA A 13 -20.22 -7.47 19.84
N THR A 14 -19.31 -7.32 20.80
CA THR A 14 -19.19 -8.10 22.04
C THR A 14 -18.39 -9.40 21.99
N ALA A 15 -17.05 -9.26 22.01
CA ALA A 15 -16.21 -10.11 22.84
C ALA A 15 -15.80 -9.28 24.09
N ALA A 16 -16.69 -9.15 25.04
CA ALA A 16 -16.35 -8.71 26.39
C ALA A 16 -15.61 -9.89 27.06
N LEU A 17 -14.32 -9.69 27.32
CA LEU A 17 -13.49 -10.58 28.11
C LEU A 17 -14.05 -10.66 29.53
N ALA A 18 -14.65 -11.81 29.88
CA ALA A 18 -14.79 -12.22 31.24
C ALA A 18 -13.39 -12.59 31.72
N GLN A 19 -12.83 -11.79 32.63
CA GLN A 19 -11.64 -12.15 33.39
C GLN A 19 -12.09 -13.19 34.43
N GLU A 20 -11.75 -14.42 34.19
CA GLU A 20 -11.77 -15.48 35.21
C GLU A 20 -10.52 -15.32 36.08
N GLU A 21 -10.73 -14.99 37.34
CA GLU A 21 -9.71 -14.81 38.36
C GLU A 21 -9.10 -16.20 38.70
N VAL A 22 -7.95 -16.51 38.08
CA VAL A 22 -7.20 -17.75 38.39
C VAL A 22 -6.37 -17.50 39.64
N ALA A 23 -6.68 -18.23 40.72
CA ALA A 23 -5.90 -18.25 41.94
C ALA A 23 -4.44 -18.67 41.68
N PRO A 24 -3.46 -18.09 42.39
CA PRO A 24 -2.05 -18.37 42.16
C PRO A 24 -1.70 -19.82 42.56
N ALA A 25 -1.19 -20.57 41.58
CA ALA A 25 -0.59 -21.87 41.82
C ALA A 25 0.73 -21.74 42.63
N ALA A 26 0.92 -22.62 43.56
CA ALA A 26 2.14 -22.68 44.36
C ALA A 26 3.39 -22.90 43.49
N PRO A 27 4.54 -22.29 43.85
CA PRO A 27 5.75 -22.41 43.06
C PRO A 27 6.30 -23.84 43.09
N ALA A 28 6.54 -24.38 41.90
CA ALA A 28 7.28 -25.63 41.71
C ALA A 28 8.75 -25.45 42.16
N PRO A 29 9.41 -26.50 42.70
CA PRO A 29 10.80 -26.39 43.14
C PRO A 29 11.70 -26.05 41.93
N ALA A 30 12.59 -25.09 42.17
CA ALA A 30 13.58 -24.66 41.17
C ALA A 30 14.47 -25.83 40.76
N SER A 31 14.43 -26.21 39.49
CA SER A 31 15.45 -27.06 38.89
C SER A 31 16.74 -26.24 38.72
N GLU A 32 17.86 -26.80 39.18
CA GLU A 32 19.17 -26.23 38.94
C GLU A 32 19.37 -25.94 37.42
N PRO A 33 19.89 -24.76 37.05
CA PRO A 33 20.16 -24.47 35.67
C PRO A 33 21.28 -25.41 35.17
N ALA A 34 20.99 -26.11 34.09
CA ALA A 34 22.02 -26.81 33.34
C ALA A 34 23.12 -25.80 32.93
N PRO A 35 24.40 -26.23 32.89
CA PRO A 35 25.47 -25.33 32.45
C PRO A 35 25.15 -24.85 31.03
N ALA A 36 25.12 -23.54 30.86
CA ALA A 36 24.93 -22.91 29.56
C ALA A 36 26.09 -23.35 28.64
N GLU A 37 25.78 -24.17 27.67
CA GLU A 37 26.64 -24.32 26.49
C GLU A 37 26.77 -22.95 25.89
N SER A 38 27.99 -22.40 25.86
CA SER A 38 28.32 -21.16 25.15
C SER A 38 28.08 -21.43 23.67
N SER A 39 26.93 -21.04 23.15
CA SER A 39 26.65 -21.15 21.72
C SER A 39 27.58 -20.17 20.98
N GLU A 40 28.36 -20.69 20.04
CA GLU A 40 29.15 -19.90 19.07
C GLU A 40 28.28 -18.99 18.19
N ASP A 41 26.96 -18.94 18.45
CA ASP A 41 25.91 -18.22 17.73
C ASP A 41 25.43 -16.93 18.44
N GLU A 42 26.16 -16.40 19.40
CA GLU A 42 25.76 -15.15 20.05
C GLU A 42 25.94 -13.98 19.07
N TRP A 43 24.87 -13.19 18.89
CA TRP A 43 24.90 -11.99 18.05
C TRP A 43 25.84 -10.95 18.63
N HIS A 44 26.93 -10.65 17.91
CA HIS A 44 27.89 -9.60 18.26
C HIS A 44 27.85 -8.51 17.19
N PRO A 45 27.40 -7.29 17.53
CA PRO A 45 27.48 -6.17 16.60
C PRO A 45 28.94 -5.83 16.35
N MET A 46 29.27 -5.58 15.07
CA MET A 46 30.58 -5.03 14.70
C MET A 46 30.67 -3.59 15.20
N THR A 47 31.86 -3.16 15.56
CA THR A 47 32.11 -1.73 15.75
C THR A 47 32.09 -1.01 14.40
N GLU A 48 31.85 0.30 14.43
CA GLU A 48 31.82 1.13 13.20
C GLU A 48 33.13 1.02 12.39
N ASP A 49 34.30 0.96 13.06
CA ASP A 49 35.60 0.80 12.40
C ASP A 49 35.73 -0.57 11.75
N GLU A 50 35.31 -1.64 12.40
CA GLU A 50 35.30 -3.01 11.84
C GLU A 50 34.34 -3.12 10.66
N GLU A 51 33.17 -2.52 10.75
CA GLU A 51 32.21 -2.50 9.67
C GLU A 51 32.73 -1.73 8.45
N ASN A 52 33.29 -0.55 8.66
CA ASN A 52 33.90 0.25 7.60
C ASN A 52 35.08 -0.45 6.93
N ALA A 53 35.93 -1.14 7.70
CA ALA A 53 37.04 -1.91 7.16
C ALA A 53 36.52 -3.11 6.33
N ALA A 54 35.52 -3.84 6.79
CA ALA A 54 34.92 -4.95 6.08
C ALA A 54 34.21 -4.49 4.79
N LYS A 55 33.48 -3.37 4.84
CA LYS A 55 32.85 -2.75 3.66
C LYS A 55 33.90 -2.36 2.61
N ALA A 56 35.04 -1.82 3.03
CA ALA A 56 36.13 -1.45 2.12
C ALA A 56 36.71 -2.68 1.40
N VAL A 57 36.92 -3.77 2.13
CA VAL A 57 37.40 -5.04 1.54
C VAL A 57 36.40 -5.59 0.54
N LEU A 58 35.13 -5.66 0.91
CA LEU A 58 34.07 -6.15 0.03
C LEU A 58 33.88 -5.25 -1.20
N SER A 59 33.99 -3.94 -1.03
CA SER A 59 33.93 -2.98 -2.15
C SER A 59 35.08 -3.19 -3.15
N ALA A 60 36.29 -3.46 -2.67
CA ALA A 60 37.44 -3.75 -3.54
C ALA A 60 37.24 -5.09 -4.31
N ALA A 61 36.76 -6.13 -3.63
CA ALA A 61 36.44 -7.41 -4.27
C ALA A 61 35.34 -7.24 -5.34
N LEU A 62 34.35 -6.37 -5.08
CA LEU A 62 33.32 -6.04 -6.04
C LEU A 62 33.87 -5.32 -7.29
N ASP A 63 34.86 -4.42 -7.12
CA ASP A 63 35.51 -3.74 -8.25
C ASP A 63 36.28 -4.72 -9.13
N GLU A 64 36.93 -5.72 -8.53
CA GLU A 64 37.61 -6.82 -9.27
C GLU A 64 36.56 -7.68 -10.00
N SER A 65 35.48 -8.07 -9.32
CA SER A 65 34.36 -8.82 -9.93
C SER A 65 33.72 -8.06 -11.09
N PHE A 66 33.51 -6.77 -10.95
CA PHE A 66 32.98 -5.93 -12.01
C PHE A 66 33.92 -5.86 -13.22
N ALA A 67 35.22 -5.71 -13.00
CA ALA A 67 36.22 -5.70 -14.07
C ALA A 67 36.21 -7.03 -14.85
N ALA A 68 36.18 -8.15 -14.12
CA ALA A 68 36.09 -9.49 -14.72
C ALA A 68 34.77 -9.72 -15.49
N ALA A 69 33.65 -9.28 -14.92
CA ALA A 69 32.35 -9.36 -15.60
C ALA A 69 32.31 -8.51 -16.88
N LYS A 70 32.89 -7.31 -16.83
CA LYS A 70 32.99 -6.43 -18.00
C LYS A 70 33.88 -7.02 -19.10
N GLU A 71 35.00 -7.66 -18.76
CA GLU A 71 35.86 -8.34 -19.69
C GLU A 71 35.11 -9.53 -20.33
N LYS A 72 34.42 -10.33 -19.52
CA LYS A 72 33.77 -11.57 -19.97
C LYS A 72 32.50 -11.32 -20.78
N PHE A 73 31.68 -10.37 -20.38
CA PHE A 73 30.33 -10.18 -20.91
C PHE A 73 30.14 -8.86 -21.66
N GLY A 74 30.99 -7.86 -21.40
CA GLY A 74 30.80 -6.49 -21.89
C GLY A 74 30.92 -6.32 -23.41
N ALA A 75 31.45 -7.32 -24.12
CA ALA A 75 31.50 -7.29 -25.59
C ALA A 75 30.14 -7.60 -26.25
N ASP A 76 29.27 -8.37 -25.59
CA ASP A 76 27.92 -8.70 -26.09
C ASP A 76 26.85 -7.85 -25.40
N THR A 77 26.78 -6.59 -25.78
CA THR A 77 25.84 -5.61 -25.23
C THR A 77 24.38 -5.86 -25.65
N ASN A 78 24.13 -6.76 -26.59
CA ASN A 78 22.77 -7.16 -26.94
C ASN A 78 22.18 -8.13 -25.92
N ARG A 79 23.06 -8.99 -25.35
CA ARG A 79 22.66 -10.01 -24.36
C ARG A 79 22.90 -9.57 -22.94
N TYR A 80 24.00 -8.87 -22.64
CA TYR A 80 24.39 -8.55 -21.27
C TYR A 80 24.41 -7.04 -21.02
N PHE A 81 23.86 -6.65 -19.87
CA PHE A 81 24.10 -5.36 -19.24
C PHE A 81 24.98 -5.58 -18.01
N VAL A 82 26.09 -4.84 -17.95
CA VAL A 82 27.08 -4.95 -16.87
C VAL A 82 27.31 -3.58 -16.27
N ALA A 83 26.96 -3.44 -14.99
CA ALA A 83 27.31 -2.29 -14.16
C ALA A 83 27.93 -2.79 -12.85
N ARG A 84 28.46 -1.88 -12.05
CA ARG A 84 29.08 -2.24 -10.75
C ARG A 84 28.04 -2.85 -9.83
N GLY A 85 28.22 -4.13 -9.47
CA GLY A 85 27.29 -4.89 -8.67
C GLY A 85 25.99 -5.30 -9.37
N VAL A 86 25.93 -5.15 -10.71
CA VAL A 86 24.75 -5.53 -11.50
C VAL A 86 25.16 -6.29 -12.75
N LEU A 87 24.56 -7.45 -12.95
CA LEU A 87 24.66 -8.21 -14.19
C LEU A 87 23.27 -8.64 -14.64
N ALA A 88 22.84 -8.18 -15.81
CA ALA A 88 21.62 -8.67 -16.44
C ALA A 88 21.93 -9.53 -17.68
N ASP A 89 21.23 -10.65 -17.83
CA ASP A 89 21.23 -11.52 -19.01
C ASP A 89 19.83 -11.48 -19.64
N ARG A 90 19.71 -10.85 -20.82
CA ARG A 90 18.44 -10.69 -21.53
C ARG A 90 17.89 -12.04 -22.01
N GLU A 91 18.75 -12.98 -22.40
CA GLU A 91 18.32 -14.29 -22.90
C GLU A 91 17.77 -15.13 -21.75
N ALA A 92 18.45 -15.15 -20.61
CA ALA A 92 17.99 -15.82 -19.40
C ALA A 92 16.90 -15.04 -18.66
N ARG A 93 16.66 -13.78 -19.02
CA ARG A 93 15.77 -12.83 -18.33
C ARG A 93 16.08 -12.71 -16.84
N THR A 94 17.35 -12.67 -16.47
CA THR A 94 17.80 -12.61 -15.07
C THR A 94 18.54 -11.31 -14.79
N VAL A 95 18.42 -10.82 -13.56
CA VAL A 95 19.30 -9.79 -13.00
C VAL A 95 19.93 -10.34 -11.75
N ARG A 96 21.25 -10.21 -11.64
CA ARG A 96 22.03 -10.53 -10.43
C ARG A 96 22.54 -9.25 -9.83
N LEU A 97 22.37 -9.12 -8.52
CA LEU A 97 22.86 -7.99 -7.73
C LEU A 97 23.84 -8.51 -6.68
N ASP A 98 25.00 -7.87 -6.63
CA ASP A 98 25.92 -8.07 -5.51
C ASP A 98 25.46 -7.20 -4.33
N ALA A 99 25.30 -7.85 -3.19
CA ALA A 99 24.80 -7.28 -1.95
C ALA A 99 25.61 -7.82 -0.75
N PHE A 100 25.25 -7.40 0.42
CA PHE A 100 25.78 -7.93 1.67
C PHE A 100 24.74 -7.85 2.79
N ALA A 101 24.87 -8.75 3.77
CA ALA A 101 24.00 -8.74 4.93
C ALA A 101 24.28 -7.55 5.86
N THR A 102 23.24 -6.99 6.45
CA THR A 102 23.37 -5.91 7.44
C THR A 102 23.74 -6.43 8.83
N GLY A 103 23.49 -7.70 9.11
CA GLY A 103 23.62 -8.27 10.45
C GLY A 103 22.44 -7.91 11.35
N ILE A 104 21.29 -7.61 10.77
CA ILE A 104 20.08 -7.33 11.53
C ILE A 104 19.77 -8.48 12.51
N ARG A 105 19.43 -8.12 13.74
CA ARG A 105 19.11 -9.11 14.77
C ARG A 105 17.82 -9.85 14.43
N PRO A 106 17.78 -11.20 14.49
CA PRO A 106 16.53 -11.95 14.39
C PRO A 106 15.47 -11.43 15.35
N GLY A 107 14.24 -11.27 14.87
CA GLY A 107 13.13 -10.69 15.62
C GLY A 107 13.12 -9.15 15.67
N ALA A 108 14.14 -8.46 15.15
CA ALA A 108 14.07 -7.01 14.93
C ALA A 108 13.12 -6.67 13.79
N ILE A 109 12.56 -5.47 13.81
CA ILE A 109 11.71 -4.97 12.74
C ILE A 109 12.52 -4.92 11.44
N ALA A 110 11.98 -5.51 10.35
CA ALA A 110 12.59 -5.52 9.03
C ALA A 110 11.63 -4.90 8.01
N GLU A 111 11.72 -3.60 7.84
CA GLU A 111 10.90 -2.88 6.85
C GLU A 111 11.40 -3.10 5.42
N PHE A 112 12.67 -3.48 5.27
CA PHE A 112 13.29 -3.69 3.95
C PHE A 112 14.03 -5.02 3.88
N LEU A 113 13.84 -5.71 2.76
CA LEU A 113 14.68 -6.86 2.42
C LEU A 113 16.00 -6.41 1.78
N LEU A 114 15.95 -5.40 0.91
CA LEU A 114 17.11 -4.83 0.23
C LEU A 114 17.00 -3.32 0.08
N ILE A 115 18.08 -2.64 0.42
CA ILE A 115 18.28 -1.19 0.25
C ILE A 115 19.61 -0.91 -0.44
N THR A 116 19.79 0.31 -0.94
CA THR A 116 21.10 0.81 -1.36
C THR A 116 21.92 1.28 -0.15
N LEU A 117 23.23 1.44 -0.33
CA LEU A 117 24.10 2.09 0.66
C LEU A 117 23.61 3.50 1.01
N ASN A 118 23.80 3.88 2.28
CA ASN A 118 23.50 5.21 2.81
C ASN A 118 22.03 5.61 2.67
N SER A 119 21.12 4.65 2.72
CA SER A 119 19.68 4.92 2.71
C SER A 119 19.17 5.50 4.03
N GLY A 120 19.89 5.28 5.14
CA GLY A 120 19.48 5.63 6.49
C GLY A 120 18.57 4.60 7.16
N HIS A 121 18.30 3.45 6.47
CA HIS A 121 17.41 2.37 6.90
C HIS A 121 18.16 1.06 7.17
N GLU A 122 19.46 1.14 7.39
CA GLU A 122 20.33 -0.03 7.60
C GLU A 122 19.89 -0.89 8.78
N TYR A 123 19.41 -0.25 9.84
CA TYR A 123 18.99 -0.87 11.10
C TYR A 123 17.68 -1.70 10.99
N GLU A 124 16.94 -1.54 9.92
CA GLU A 124 15.67 -2.22 9.64
C GLU A 124 15.67 -2.95 8.29
N SER A 125 16.86 -3.26 7.77
CA SER A 125 17.06 -3.93 6.48
C SER A 125 17.84 -5.21 6.63
N VAL A 126 17.51 -6.24 5.83
CA VAL A 126 18.25 -7.51 5.84
C VAL A 126 19.52 -7.42 5.01
N PHE A 127 19.44 -6.80 3.84
CA PHE A 127 20.55 -6.68 2.89
C PHE A 127 20.76 -5.25 2.42
N GLN A 128 22.01 -4.93 2.08
CA GLN A 128 22.39 -3.72 1.37
C GLN A 128 23.13 -4.06 0.08
N THR A 129 23.05 -3.20 -0.94
CA THR A 129 23.82 -3.32 -2.16
C THR A 129 24.69 -2.09 -2.41
N PHE A 130 25.87 -2.31 -3.01
CA PHE A 130 26.72 -1.25 -3.55
C PHE A 130 26.24 -0.76 -4.92
N ALA A 131 25.31 -1.47 -5.56
CA ALA A 131 24.74 -1.07 -6.85
C ALA A 131 23.91 0.21 -6.69
N LEU A 132 24.00 1.07 -7.68
CA LEU A 132 23.14 2.27 -7.74
C LEU A 132 21.72 1.85 -8.15
N ALA A 133 20.71 2.42 -7.53
CA ALA A 133 19.32 2.18 -7.89
C ALA A 133 19.05 2.46 -9.38
N ALA A 134 19.70 3.49 -9.95
CA ALA A 134 19.63 3.80 -11.38
C ALA A 134 20.22 2.69 -12.26
N ASP A 135 21.30 2.01 -11.86
CA ASP A 135 21.86 0.91 -12.63
C ASP A 135 20.98 -0.34 -12.53
N ILE A 136 20.37 -0.58 -11.38
CA ILE A 136 19.37 -1.63 -11.21
C ILE A 136 18.17 -1.36 -12.13
N ALA A 137 17.64 -0.14 -12.15
CA ALA A 137 16.55 0.26 -13.04
C ALA A 137 16.90 -0.01 -14.51
N ARG A 138 18.08 0.42 -14.96
CA ARG A 138 18.57 0.17 -16.33
C ARG A 138 18.68 -1.31 -16.68
N ALA A 139 19.04 -2.15 -15.71
CA ALA A 139 19.12 -3.59 -15.93
C ALA A 139 17.75 -4.20 -16.27
N PHE A 140 16.68 -3.78 -15.60
CA PHE A 140 15.33 -4.24 -15.90
C PHE A 140 14.78 -3.65 -17.20
N GLU A 141 15.06 -2.37 -17.48
CA GLU A 141 14.78 -1.77 -18.78
C GLU A 141 15.50 -2.51 -19.92
N PHE A 142 16.76 -2.88 -19.70
CA PHE A 142 17.53 -3.69 -20.64
C PHE A 142 16.90 -5.05 -20.90
N LEU A 143 16.30 -5.70 -19.91
CA LEU A 143 15.52 -6.93 -20.11
C LEU A 143 14.23 -6.72 -20.93
N GLY A 144 13.85 -5.48 -21.19
CA GLY A 144 12.59 -5.12 -21.88
C GLY A 144 11.35 -5.27 -20.97
N VAL A 145 11.54 -5.20 -19.65
CA VAL A 145 10.43 -5.25 -18.69
C VAL A 145 9.81 -3.85 -18.61
N PRO A 146 8.53 -3.69 -18.99
CA PRO A 146 7.88 -2.39 -18.87
C PRO A 146 7.72 -2.01 -17.39
N PRO A 147 7.82 -0.72 -17.04
CA PRO A 147 7.54 -0.27 -15.69
C PRO A 147 6.08 -0.55 -15.32
N GLY A 148 5.87 -0.93 -14.07
CA GLY A 148 4.57 -1.13 -13.49
C GLY A 148 4.00 0.13 -12.84
N LEU A 149 3.02 -0.06 -11.95
CA LEU A 149 2.40 1.00 -11.16
C LEU A 149 2.54 0.65 -9.67
N PRO A 150 3.12 1.50 -8.83
CA PRO A 150 3.17 1.29 -7.40
C PRO A 150 1.78 1.42 -6.77
N ALA A 151 1.58 0.84 -5.59
CA ALA A 151 0.49 1.25 -4.73
C ALA A 151 0.68 2.72 -4.32
N ASP A 152 -0.41 3.49 -4.32
CA ASP A 152 -0.44 4.89 -3.91
C ASP A 152 -1.73 5.16 -3.15
N PHE A 153 -1.65 5.07 -1.84
CA PHE A 153 -2.83 5.21 -0.96
C PHE A 153 -3.40 6.64 -0.98
N ALA A 154 -2.56 7.63 -1.26
CA ALA A 154 -3.01 9.01 -1.40
C ALA A 154 -3.82 9.21 -2.70
N ALA A 155 -3.48 8.46 -3.76
CA ALA A 155 -4.24 8.42 -5.01
C ALA A 155 -5.31 7.31 -5.05
N TYR A 156 -5.59 6.66 -3.91
CA TYR A 156 -6.55 5.55 -3.80
C TYR A 156 -6.25 4.36 -4.72
N ARG A 157 -4.99 4.14 -5.04
CA ARG A 157 -4.51 2.95 -5.73
C ARG A 157 -3.91 2.01 -4.70
N PHE A 158 -4.64 0.96 -4.32
CA PHE A 158 -4.29 0.10 -3.19
C PHE A 158 -3.46 -1.12 -3.58
N TRP A 159 -3.41 -1.44 -4.88
CA TRP A 159 -2.73 -2.62 -5.39
C TRP A 159 -1.67 -2.24 -6.40
N PRO A 160 -0.41 -2.62 -6.18
CA PRO A 160 0.65 -2.42 -7.15
C PRO A 160 0.46 -3.37 -8.33
N ARG A 161 0.99 -2.98 -9.49
CA ARG A 161 0.97 -3.77 -10.73
C ARG A 161 2.33 -3.77 -11.37
N GLY A 162 2.72 -4.90 -11.91
CA GLY A 162 3.99 -5.05 -12.61
C GLY A 162 4.25 -6.49 -12.94
N GLU A 163 5.32 -6.72 -13.69
CA GLU A 163 5.83 -8.07 -13.87
C GLU A 163 6.38 -8.58 -12.54
N ARG A 164 6.03 -9.83 -12.20
CA ARG A 164 6.46 -10.45 -10.95
C ARG A 164 7.79 -11.13 -11.11
N PHE A 165 8.67 -10.91 -10.17
CA PHE A 165 9.98 -11.54 -10.06
C PHE A 165 10.07 -12.34 -8.77
N GLU A 166 10.56 -13.56 -8.88
CA GLU A 166 11.08 -14.35 -7.78
C GLU A 166 12.49 -13.87 -7.48
N VAL A 167 12.82 -13.73 -6.20
CA VAL A 167 14.12 -13.29 -5.75
C VAL A 167 14.74 -14.36 -4.88
N GLU A 168 15.90 -14.86 -5.28
CA GLU A 168 16.70 -15.79 -4.50
C GLU A 168 17.94 -15.09 -3.94
N ALA A 169 18.33 -15.42 -2.72
CA ALA A 169 19.55 -14.92 -2.09
C ALA A 169 20.50 -16.07 -1.79
N GLU A 170 21.75 -15.92 -2.25
CA GLU A 170 22.90 -16.75 -1.91
C GLU A 170 23.78 -15.95 -0.94
N VAL A 171 23.86 -16.38 0.32
CA VAL A 171 24.62 -15.68 1.38
C VAL A 171 25.89 -16.47 1.67
N ASP A 172 27.05 -15.81 1.57
CA ASP A 172 28.39 -16.37 1.87
C ASP A 172 28.66 -17.73 1.18
N GLY A 173 28.18 -17.88 -0.07
CA GLY A 173 28.33 -19.09 -0.87
C GLY A 173 27.44 -20.27 -0.46
N ALA A 174 26.49 -20.05 0.48
CA ALA A 174 25.48 -21.07 0.81
C ALA A 174 24.49 -21.23 -0.36
N PRO A 175 23.79 -22.38 -0.45
CA PRO A 175 22.76 -22.55 -1.48
C PRO A 175 21.73 -21.43 -1.49
N ALA A 176 21.38 -20.97 -2.69
CA ALA A 176 20.36 -19.92 -2.86
C ALA A 176 19.00 -20.38 -2.31
N VAL A 177 18.33 -19.47 -1.59
CA VAL A 177 16.98 -19.67 -1.04
C VAL A 177 16.11 -18.48 -1.40
N PRO A 178 14.76 -18.63 -1.40
CA PRO A 178 13.86 -17.49 -1.57
C PRO A 178 14.19 -16.38 -0.57
N ALA A 179 14.36 -15.17 -1.06
CA ALA A 179 14.82 -14.05 -0.24
C ALA A 179 13.83 -13.66 0.85
N GLU A 180 12.52 -13.84 0.63
CA GLU A 180 11.49 -13.62 1.65
C GLU A 180 11.64 -14.57 2.85
N GLY A 181 12.33 -15.70 2.70
CA GLY A 181 12.62 -16.64 3.81
C GLY A 181 13.52 -16.05 4.90
N PHE A 182 14.15 -14.91 4.66
CA PHE A 182 14.87 -14.12 5.67
C PHE A 182 13.97 -13.18 6.47
N LEU A 183 12.69 -13.12 6.12
CA LEU A 183 11.67 -12.33 6.80
C LEU A 183 10.70 -13.26 7.54
N MET A 184 10.09 -12.73 8.59
CA MET A 184 9.11 -13.43 9.42
C MET A 184 7.89 -12.53 9.65
N GLU A 185 6.69 -13.12 9.58
CA GLU A 185 5.46 -12.42 9.93
C GLU A 185 5.30 -12.36 11.45
N ALA A 186 5.22 -11.16 12.03
CA ALA A 186 5.15 -10.98 13.49
C ALA A 186 3.92 -11.65 14.13
N SER A 187 2.78 -11.66 13.41
CA SER A 187 1.52 -12.22 13.89
C SER A 187 1.52 -13.75 14.02
N THR A 188 2.26 -14.43 13.15
CA THR A 188 2.30 -15.91 13.11
C THR A 188 3.60 -16.49 13.60
N GLN A 189 4.65 -15.67 13.72
CA GLN A 189 6.03 -16.09 14.03
C GLN A 189 6.55 -17.15 13.04
N LYS A 190 6.10 -17.07 11.78
CA LYS A 190 6.53 -17.98 10.70
C LYS A 190 7.32 -17.23 9.65
N PRO A 191 8.25 -17.91 8.96
CA PRO A 191 8.89 -17.34 7.78
C PRO A 191 7.84 -16.84 6.79
N ARG A 192 8.14 -15.73 6.13
CA ARG A 192 7.26 -15.17 5.11
C ARG A 192 7.21 -16.12 3.91
N GLU A 193 5.99 -16.42 3.45
CA GLU A 193 5.81 -17.23 2.25
C GLU A 193 6.31 -16.46 1.02
N PRO A 194 7.05 -17.12 0.13
CA PRO A 194 7.53 -16.52 -1.10
C PRO A 194 6.35 -16.10 -1.98
N ALA A 195 6.20 -14.81 -2.20
CA ALA A 195 5.17 -14.22 -3.06
C ALA A 195 5.78 -13.51 -4.27
N GLY A 196 7.09 -13.32 -4.26
CA GLY A 196 7.83 -12.51 -5.22
C GLY A 196 7.58 -11.02 -5.05
N PHE A 197 8.17 -10.23 -5.94
CA PHE A 197 8.08 -8.78 -5.95
C PHE A 197 7.62 -8.30 -7.33
N LEU A 198 6.85 -7.24 -7.36
CA LEU A 198 6.39 -6.63 -8.60
C LEU A 198 7.38 -5.55 -9.04
N TRP A 199 7.87 -5.65 -10.26
CA TRP A 199 8.68 -4.60 -10.87
C TRP A 199 7.82 -3.37 -11.14
N ILE A 200 8.12 -2.28 -10.48
CA ILE A 200 7.39 -1.01 -10.66
C ILE A 200 8.15 -0.10 -11.61
N GLY A 201 9.48 -0.20 -11.58
CA GLY A 201 10.35 0.68 -12.35
C GLY A 201 10.43 2.08 -11.77
N GLY A 202 11.35 2.88 -12.33
CA GLY A 202 11.65 4.22 -11.87
C GLY A 202 10.72 5.32 -12.36
N GLY A 203 9.65 4.98 -13.04
CA GLY A 203 8.71 5.97 -13.52
C GLY A 203 7.41 5.32 -13.94
N TRP A 204 6.32 5.97 -13.64
CA TRP A 204 4.99 5.52 -14.05
C TRP A 204 4.20 6.66 -14.67
N THR A 205 3.28 6.31 -15.58
CA THR A 205 2.34 7.24 -16.18
C THR A 205 0.94 6.68 -16.07
N GLU A 206 0.03 7.44 -15.46
CA GLU A 206 -1.37 7.10 -15.34
C GLU A 206 -2.23 8.33 -15.59
N GLY A 207 -3.25 8.21 -16.46
CA GLY A 207 -4.16 9.33 -16.76
C GLY A 207 -3.47 10.61 -17.27
N GLY A 208 -2.30 10.48 -17.91
CA GLY A 208 -1.50 11.63 -18.35
C GLY A 208 -0.62 12.26 -17.27
N VAL A 209 -0.64 11.72 -16.05
CA VAL A 209 0.28 12.11 -14.97
C VAL A 209 1.47 11.16 -14.99
N SER A 210 2.67 11.71 -15.15
CA SER A 210 3.92 10.95 -15.02
C SER A 210 4.59 11.28 -13.70
N ASN A 211 5.05 10.27 -12.99
CA ASN A 211 5.96 10.42 -11.86
C ASN A 211 7.28 9.74 -12.22
N THR A 212 8.38 10.47 -12.14
CA THR A 212 9.72 9.94 -12.33
C THR A 212 10.38 9.91 -10.95
N VAL A 213 10.68 8.73 -10.46
CA VAL A 213 11.43 8.59 -9.22
C VAL A 213 12.89 8.89 -9.52
N ASP A 214 13.49 9.79 -8.76
CA ASP A 214 14.91 10.10 -8.86
C ASP A 214 15.70 9.01 -8.11
N PHE A 215 16.27 8.08 -8.86
CA PHE A 215 17.14 7.04 -8.32
C PHE A 215 18.62 7.43 -8.31
N SER A 216 18.93 8.73 -8.40
CA SER A 216 20.31 9.20 -8.29
C SER A 216 20.84 9.10 -6.85
N GLY A 217 19.93 9.05 -5.87
CA GLY A 217 20.22 8.93 -4.45
C GLY A 217 20.04 7.52 -3.88
N PRO A 218 20.35 7.36 -2.59
CA PRO A 218 20.06 6.14 -1.83
C PRO A 218 18.56 5.89 -1.75
N GLY A 219 18.16 4.60 -1.68
CA GLY A 219 16.75 4.29 -1.59
C GLY A 219 16.44 2.83 -1.33
N SER A 220 15.16 2.55 -1.23
CA SER A 220 14.58 1.23 -1.12
C SER A 220 14.59 0.51 -2.46
N ILE A 221 14.87 -0.79 -2.44
CA ILE A 221 14.81 -1.66 -3.61
C ILE A 221 13.71 -2.71 -3.44
N LEU A 222 13.71 -3.43 -2.30
CA LEU A 222 12.74 -4.47 -1.96
C LEU A 222 12.16 -4.17 -0.58
N PRO A 223 11.07 -3.43 -0.48
CA PRO A 223 10.40 -3.17 0.80
C PRO A 223 9.56 -4.38 1.25
N SER A 224 9.19 -4.42 2.51
CA SER A 224 8.25 -5.40 3.06
C SER A 224 6.80 -4.92 3.05
N TYR A 225 6.56 -3.67 2.66
CA TYR A 225 5.27 -2.99 2.56
C TYR A 225 5.16 -2.23 1.23
N ASN A 226 3.98 -1.65 0.93
CA ASN A 226 3.82 -0.84 -0.28
C ASN A 226 4.46 0.54 -0.12
N GLU A 227 5.42 0.81 -0.97
CA GLU A 227 6.19 2.05 -1.00
C GLU A 227 6.19 2.63 -2.42
N PRO A 228 5.63 3.85 -2.65
CA PRO A 228 5.52 4.40 -4.02
C PRO A 228 6.86 4.81 -4.64
N VAL A 229 7.90 4.95 -3.83
CA VAL A 229 9.24 5.46 -4.24
C VAL A 229 10.32 4.38 -4.20
N THR A 230 9.97 3.16 -4.58
CA THR A 230 10.86 1.99 -4.64
C THR A 230 10.99 1.45 -6.07
N LEU A 231 11.92 0.53 -6.32
CA LEU A 231 12.03 -0.17 -7.60
C LEU A 231 11.06 -1.35 -7.72
N PHE A 232 10.78 -2.01 -6.62
CA PHE A 232 9.84 -3.12 -6.54
C PHE A 232 8.81 -2.88 -5.44
N ASP A 233 7.66 -3.51 -5.57
CA ASP A 233 6.63 -3.48 -4.54
C ASP A 233 6.20 -4.90 -4.18
N VAL A 234 5.66 -5.06 -2.97
CA VAL A 234 5.07 -6.34 -2.56
C VAL A 234 3.76 -6.57 -3.29
N PRO A 235 3.45 -7.80 -3.75
CA PRO A 235 2.27 -8.09 -4.56
C PRO A 235 0.97 -8.18 -3.74
N ARG A 236 0.88 -7.41 -2.66
CA ARG A 236 -0.26 -7.38 -1.73
C ARG A 236 -0.57 -5.95 -1.29
N ARG A 237 -1.75 -5.73 -0.73
CA ARG A 237 -2.07 -4.48 -0.05
C ARG A 237 -1.42 -4.49 1.34
N ALA A 238 -0.43 -3.66 1.52
CA ALA A 238 0.35 -3.57 2.75
C ALA A 238 0.80 -2.10 2.99
N PRO A 239 -0.14 -1.17 3.31
CA PRO A 239 0.25 0.21 3.60
C PRO A 239 1.06 0.28 4.88
N GLN A 240 2.13 1.07 4.90
CA GLN A 240 3.06 1.16 6.02
C GLN A 240 2.35 1.35 7.37
N ASN A 241 1.39 2.26 7.43
CA ASN A 241 0.67 2.57 8.67
C ASN A 241 -0.20 1.42 9.21
N GLU A 242 -0.57 0.44 8.37
CA GLU A 242 -1.34 -0.75 8.79
C GLU A 242 -0.41 -1.93 9.13
N VAL A 243 0.76 -2.01 8.48
CA VAL A 243 1.67 -3.15 8.62
C VAL A 243 2.97 -2.81 9.34
N TYR A 244 3.11 -1.60 9.88
CA TYR A 244 4.29 -1.22 10.66
C TYR A 244 4.55 -2.24 11.78
N GLN A 245 5.80 -2.71 11.89
CA GLN A 245 6.22 -3.78 12.81
C GLN A 245 5.60 -5.17 12.54
N SER A 246 4.87 -5.37 11.46
CA SER A 246 4.31 -6.68 11.12
C SER A 246 5.32 -7.63 10.46
N CYS A 247 6.45 -7.11 9.98
CA CYS A 247 7.52 -7.87 9.38
C CYS A 247 8.78 -7.76 10.24
N LEU A 248 9.35 -8.91 10.56
CA LEU A 248 10.56 -9.03 11.38
C LEU A 248 11.66 -9.75 10.60
N ALA A 249 12.91 -9.53 10.98
CA ALA A 249 14.01 -10.38 10.55
C ALA A 249 13.79 -11.81 11.07
N GLY A 250 13.79 -12.78 10.17
CA GLY A 250 13.58 -14.18 10.49
C GLY A 250 14.78 -14.82 11.20
N GLU A 251 14.58 -16.02 11.73
CA GLU A 251 15.66 -16.81 12.34
C GLU A 251 16.80 -17.13 11.36
N ASN A 252 16.50 -17.20 10.06
CA ASN A 252 17.48 -17.40 8.99
C ASN A 252 18.20 -16.12 8.55
N ALA A 253 17.81 -14.95 9.07
CA ALA A 253 18.50 -13.71 8.73
C ALA A 253 19.96 -13.77 9.17
N PRO A 254 20.92 -13.34 8.31
CA PRO A 254 22.32 -13.40 8.62
C PRO A 254 22.64 -12.54 9.85
N ARG A 255 23.10 -13.16 10.92
CA ARG A 255 23.44 -12.50 12.20
C ARG A 255 24.73 -11.71 12.13
N ARG A 256 25.60 -12.07 11.20
CA ARG A 256 26.85 -11.39 10.94
C ARG A 256 26.70 -10.36 9.83
N ALA A 257 27.13 -9.14 10.08
CA ALA A 257 27.16 -8.08 9.09
C ALA A 257 28.24 -8.31 8.02
N ILE A 258 28.07 -7.68 6.87
CA ILE A 258 29.01 -7.63 5.74
C ILE A 258 29.32 -9.02 5.16
N LEU A 259 28.40 -9.98 5.28
CA LEU A 259 28.53 -11.25 4.55
C LEU A 259 28.19 -11.02 3.07
N PRO A 260 29.10 -11.43 2.15
CA PRO A 260 28.83 -11.33 0.72
C PRO A 260 27.53 -12.05 0.35
N THR A 261 26.69 -11.40 -0.42
CA THR A 261 25.38 -11.92 -0.80
C THR A 261 25.15 -11.65 -2.29
N VAL A 262 24.58 -12.61 -2.99
CA VAL A 262 24.12 -12.45 -4.37
C VAL A 262 22.60 -12.60 -4.40
N LEU A 263 21.90 -11.55 -4.84
CA LEU A 263 20.49 -11.63 -5.10
C LEU A 263 20.25 -11.87 -6.59
N THR A 264 19.45 -12.89 -6.91
CA THR A 264 19.10 -13.23 -8.30
C THR A 264 17.60 -13.05 -8.50
N PHE A 265 17.25 -12.17 -9.43
CA PHE A 265 15.90 -11.88 -9.84
C PHE A 265 15.57 -12.69 -11.10
N ARG A 266 14.47 -13.42 -11.08
CA ARG A 266 13.93 -14.15 -12.24
C ARG A 266 12.45 -13.82 -12.39
N PRO A 267 11.96 -13.65 -13.63
CA PRO A 267 10.53 -13.60 -13.83
C PRO A 267 9.86 -14.84 -13.26
N GLU A 268 8.72 -14.67 -12.66
CA GLU A 268 7.93 -15.79 -12.16
C GLU A 268 7.72 -16.84 -13.26
N THR A 269 8.03 -18.09 -12.95
CA THR A 269 7.83 -19.21 -13.90
C THR A 269 6.35 -19.53 -14.02
N ARG A 270 5.80 -19.33 -15.23
CA ARG A 270 4.39 -19.65 -15.54
C ARG A 270 4.31 -20.52 -16.79
N PRO A 271 3.34 -21.45 -16.86
CA PRO A 271 3.04 -22.14 -18.12
C PRO A 271 2.77 -21.15 -19.24
N ALA A 272 3.23 -21.46 -20.46
CA ALA A 272 3.09 -20.55 -21.61
C ALA A 272 1.61 -20.29 -21.98
N ASP A 273 0.72 -21.22 -21.64
CA ASP A 273 -0.73 -21.15 -21.82
C ASP A 273 -1.49 -20.64 -20.59
N ALA A 274 -0.77 -20.27 -19.52
CA ALA A 274 -1.42 -19.71 -18.34
C ALA A 274 -2.10 -18.39 -18.70
N PRO A 275 -3.35 -18.18 -18.26
CA PRO A 275 -4.04 -16.91 -18.47
C PRO A 275 -3.30 -15.78 -17.78
N SER A 276 -3.44 -14.54 -18.28
CA SER A 276 -2.87 -13.39 -17.58
C SER A 276 -3.23 -13.42 -16.09
N ARG A 277 -2.29 -13.07 -15.20
CA ARG A 277 -2.61 -12.93 -13.77
C ARG A 277 -3.64 -11.84 -13.51
N VAL A 278 -3.69 -10.87 -14.38
CA VAL A 278 -4.56 -9.71 -14.27
C VAL A 278 -5.70 -9.85 -15.27
N ARG A 279 -6.92 -9.85 -14.78
CA ARG A 279 -8.14 -9.71 -15.57
C ARG A 279 -8.73 -8.33 -15.29
N PRO A 280 -8.70 -7.39 -16.25
CA PRO A 280 -9.42 -6.14 -16.10
C PRO A 280 -10.93 -6.41 -16.10
N VAL A 281 -11.64 -5.76 -15.18
CA VAL A 281 -13.09 -5.84 -15.04
C VAL A 281 -13.65 -4.43 -14.97
N ALA A 282 -14.52 -4.07 -15.90
CA ALA A 282 -15.19 -2.78 -15.89
C ALA A 282 -16.50 -2.86 -15.12
N LEU A 283 -16.60 -2.08 -14.04
CA LEU A 283 -17.85 -1.89 -13.30
C LEU A 283 -18.41 -0.51 -13.62
N ARG A 284 -19.71 -0.43 -13.84
CA ARG A 284 -20.41 0.84 -14.05
C ARG A 284 -21.70 0.89 -13.25
N LEU A 285 -21.89 2.02 -12.57
CA LEU A 285 -23.16 2.37 -11.94
C LEU A 285 -23.85 3.46 -12.75
N SER A 286 -25.10 3.22 -13.13
CA SER A 286 -25.99 4.16 -13.81
C SER A 286 -27.32 4.24 -13.06
N PRO A 287 -28.24 5.14 -13.44
CA PRO A 287 -29.59 5.15 -12.88
C PRO A 287 -30.38 3.86 -13.11
N GLU A 288 -30.04 3.09 -14.17
CA GLU A 288 -30.65 1.80 -14.51
C GLU A 288 -30.12 0.67 -13.63
N GLY A 289 -29.01 0.87 -12.95
CA GLY A 289 -28.38 -0.10 -12.06
C GLY A 289 -26.89 -0.30 -12.27
N PHE A 290 -26.40 -1.43 -11.76
CA PHE A 290 -25.01 -1.82 -11.76
C PHE A 290 -24.71 -2.83 -12.85
N SER A 291 -23.70 -2.58 -13.68
CA SER A 291 -23.28 -3.47 -14.77
C SER A 291 -21.81 -3.89 -14.63
N ILE A 292 -21.47 -5.07 -15.14
CA ILE A 292 -20.13 -5.65 -15.16
C ILE A 292 -19.78 -5.99 -16.61
N ASP A 293 -18.64 -5.50 -17.10
CA ASP A 293 -18.12 -5.74 -18.46
C ASP A 293 -19.19 -5.49 -19.56
N GLY A 294 -20.04 -4.47 -19.36
CA GLY A 294 -21.09 -4.11 -20.30
C GLY A 294 -22.31 -5.05 -20.31
N ALA A 295 -22.43 -5.98 -19.36
CA ALA A 295 -23.65 -6.78 -19.19
C ALA A 295 -24.85 -5.89 -18.84
N ALA A 296 -26.07 -6.47 -18.99
CA ALA A 296 -27.31 -5.78 -18.62
C ALA A 296 -27.25 -5.31 -17.15
N PRO A 297 -27.69 -4.07 -16.86
CA PRO A 297 -27.68 -3.55 -15.50
C PRO A 297 -28.55 -4.39 -14.56
N VAL A 298 -28.07 -4.60 -13.35
CA VAL A 298 -28.80 -5.25 -12.26
C VAL A 298 -28.98 -4.26 -11.10
N PRO A 299 -29.97 -4.41 -10.24
CA PRO A 299 -30.10 -3.59 -9.04
C PRO A 299 -28.81 -3.66 -8.19
N PRO A 300 -28.37 -2.56 -7.55
CA PRO A 300 -27.17 -2.54 -6.72
C PRO A 300 -27.14 -3.62 -5.63
N ALA A 301 -28.31 -4.03 -5.13
CA ALA A 301 -28.45 -5.14 -4.17
C ALA A 301 -28.02 -6.51 -4.73
N GLU A 302 -28.01 -6.69 -6.04
CA GLU A 302 -27.57 -7.92 -6.71
C GLU A 302 -26.09 -7.88 -7.11
N ALA A 303 -25.43 -6.72 -7.00
CA ALA A 303 -24.03 -6.52 -7.39
C ALA A 303 -23.09 -7.52 -6.69
N LEU A 304 -23.32 -7.81 -5.39
CA LEU A 304 -22.52 -8.78 -4.64
C LEU A 304 -22.58 -10.18 -5.25
N LYS A 305 -23.77 -10.63 -5.68
CA LYS A 305 -23.94 -11.94 -6.32
C LYS A 305 -23.17 -11.99 -7.64
N SER A 306 -23.25 -10.91 -8.42
CA SER A 306 -22.55 -10.80 -9.69
C SER A 306 -21.04 -10.77 -9.51
N LEU A 307 -20.51 -10.03 -8.54
CA LEU A 307 -19.09 -9.99 -8.20
C LEU A 307 -18.57 -11.35 -7.69
N ARG A 308 -19.35 -12.07 -6.91
CA ARG A 308 -18.97 -13.42 -6.45
C ARG A 308 -18.80 -14.42 -7.60
N ALA A 309 -19.46 -14.23 -8.71
CA ALA A 309 -19.29 -15.08 -9.88
C ALA A 309 -17.87 -14.98 -10.49
N PHE A 310 -17.18 -13.87 -10.29
CA PHE A 310 -15.78 -13.71 -10.70
C PHE A 310 -14.78 -14.48 -9.82
N ARG A 311 -15.20 -14.89 -8.62
CA ARG A 311 -14.35 -15.60 -7.65
C ARG A 311 -13.97 -17.02 -8.07
N THR A 312 -14.61 -17.61 -9.08
CA THR A 312 -14.46 -19.03 -9.39
C THR A 312 -13.16 -19.38 -10.08
N ASP A 313 -12.43 -18.40 -10.64
CA ASP A 313 -11.12 -18.63 -11.24
C ASP A 313 -10.01 -18.01 -10.39
N ARG A 314 -9.46 -18.78 -9.46
CA ARG A 314 -8.37 -18.37 -8.57
C ARG A 314 -7.02 -18.16 -9.28
N ALA A 315 -6.94 -18.46 -10.57
CA ALA A 315 -5.72 -18.29 -11.34
C ALA A 315 -5.48 -16.83 -11.77
N GLN A 316 -6.51 -15.97 -11.62
CA GLN A 316 -6.45 -14.57 -12.04
C GLN A 316 -6.98 -13.64 -10.95
N ASP A 317 -6.24 -12.54 -10.73
CA ASP A 317 -6.72 -11.41 -9.95
C ASP A 317 -7.62 -10.53 -10.82
N ALA A 318 -8.83 -10.23 -10.36
CA ALA A 318 -9.73 -9.31 -11.04
C ALA A 318 -9.40 -7.87 -10.64
N TYR A 319 -8.82 -7.11 -11.55
CA TYR A 319 -8.61 -5.67 -11.36
C TYR A 319 -9.84 -4.92 -11.82
N VAL A 320 -10.55 -4.36 -10.86
CA VAL A 320 -11.84 -3.71 -11.05
C VAL A 320 -11.65 -2.21 -11.24
N SER A 321 -12.01 -1.72 -12.41
CA SER A 321 -12.15 -0.28 -12.69
C SER A 321 -13.61 0.10 -12.49
N PHE A 322 -13.89 0.94 -11.49
CA PHE A 322 -15.25 1.37 -11.16
C PHE A 322 -15.54 2.77 -11.70
N SER A 323 -16.60 2.91 -12.48
CA SER A 323 -17.10 4.16 -13.01
C SER A 323 -18.59 4.34 -12.70
N TRP A 324 -19.08 5.59 -12.76
CA TRP A 324 -20.52 5.88 -12.53
C TRP A 324 -20.95 7.10 -13.32
N ASP A 325 -22.25 7.21 -13.53
CA ASP A 325 -22.86 8.32 -14.23
C ASP A 325 -23.16 9.48 -13.24
N ASP A 326 -23.13 10.71 -13.75
CA ASP A 326 -23.50 11.90 -12.96
C ASP A 326 -24.93 11.83 -12.41
N ALA A 327 -25.81 11.10 -13.09
CA ALA A 327 -27.18 10.89 -12.66
C ALA A 327 -27.34 9.81 -11.58
N ALA A 328 -26.28 9.05 -11.24
CA ALA A 328 -26.34 8.02 -10.22
C ALA A 328 -26.62 8.61 -8.83
N PRO A 329 -27.62 8.09 -8.07
CA PRO A 329 -27.88 8.55 -6.71
C PRO A 329 -26.68 8.24 -5.79
N LEU A 330 -26.38 9.18 -4.89
CA LEU A 330 -25.28 9.02 -3.94
C LEU A 330 -25.48 7.83 -2.98
N ALA A 331 -26.72 7.49 -2.64
CA ALA A 331 -27.01 6.29 -1.85
C ALA A 331 -26.57 4.98 -2.56
N ASP A 332 -26.83 4.88 -3.87
CA ASP A 332 -26.44 3.72 -4.66
C ASP A 332 -24.92 3.68 -4.84
N LEU A 333 -24.31 4.83 -5.12
CA LEU A 333 -22.87 4.97 -5.21
C LEU A 333 -22.17 4.56 -3.91
N ARG A 334 -22.68 5.00 -2.76
CA ARG A 334 -22.20 4.58 -1.44
C ARG A 334 -22.34 3.07 -1.23
N ALA A 335 -23.51 2.51 -1.56
CA ALA A 335 -23.76 1.07 -1.39
C ALA A 335 -22.78 0.23 -2.21
N VAL A 336 -22.53 0.61 -3.47
CA VAL A 336 -21.52 -0.06 -4.31
C VAL A 336 -20.11 0.16 -3.79
N ALA A 337 -19.76 1.37 -3.37
CA ALA A 337 -18.44 1.66 -2.78
C ALA A 337 -18.17 0.85 -1.51
N GLN A 338 -19.16 0.69 -0.63
CA GLN A 338 -19.05 -0.18 0.55
C GLN A 338 -18.87 -1.64 0.17
N LEU A 339 -19.62 -2.12 -0.84
CA LEU A 339 -19.47 -3.47 -1.35
C LEU A 339 -18.06 -3.70 -1.89
N LEU A 340 -17.55 -2.78 -2.70
CA LEU A 340 -16.20 -2.89 -3.26
C LEU A 340 -15.13 -2.92 -2.17
N ARG A 341 -15.25 -2.11 -1.12
CA ARG A 341 -14.35 -2.19 0.04
C ARG A 341 -14.38 -3.55 0.75
N MET A 342 -15.54 -4.19 0.84
CA MET A 342 -15.69 -5.50 1.47
C MET A 342 -15.07 -6.63 0.66
N VAL A 343 -15.02 -6.49 -0.67
CA VAL A 343 -14.49 -7.53 -1.57
C VAL A 343 -13.05 -7.26 -2.01
N ASP A 344 -12.52 -6.09 -1.74
CA ASP A 344 -11.15 -5.68 -2.06
C ASP A 344 -10.16 -6.28 -1.07
N THR A 345 -9.96 -7.59 -1.15
CA THR A 345 -9.07 -8.35 -0.27
C THR A 345 -8.25 -9.37 -1.05
N GLU A 346 -7.13 -9.79 -0.51
CA GLU A 346 -6.31 -10.86 -1.09
C GLU A 346 -7.08 -12.17 -1.24
N GLU A 347 -7.93 -12.50 -0.26
CA GLU A 347 -8.70 -13.74 -0.24
C GLU A 347 -9.73 -13.83 -1.36
N THR A 348 -10.27 -12.69 -1.79
CA THR A 348 -11.26 -12.65 -2.86
C THR A 348 -10.63 -12.65 -4.24
N GLY A 349 -9.38 -12.22 -4.37
CA GLY A 349 -8.74 -11.96 -5.66
C GLY A 349 -9.38 -10.82 -6.46
N ILE A 350 -10.25 -10.02 -5.82
CA ILE A 350 -10.84 -8.81 -6.40
C ILE A 350 -10.04 -7.63 -5.88
N ARG A 351 -9.48 -6.85 -6.79
CA ARG A 351 -8.62 -5.70 -6.51
C ARG A 351 -9.25 -4.48 -7.13
N VAL A 352 -9.68 -3.54 -6.30
CA VAL A 352 -10.37 -2.34 -6.78
C VAL A 352 -9.37 -1.25 -7.08
N ASP A 353 -9.39 -0.78 -8.31
CA ASP A 353 -8.60 0.38 -8.72
C ASP A 353 -9.31 1.69 -8.44
N ALA A 354 -8.51 2.74 -8.30
CA ALA A 354 -9.02 4.09 -8.40
C ALA A 354 -9.70 4.28 -9.77
N PRO A 355 -10.84 4.97 -9.82
CA PRO A 355 -11.49 5.28 -11.10
C PRO A 355 -10.53 6.06 -11.98
N PRO A 356 -10.45 5.76 -13.29
CA PRO A 356 -9.51 6.40 -14.21
C PRO A 356 -9.73 7.90 -14.34
N GLU A 357 -10.93 8.40 -14.13
CA GLU A 357 -11.24 9.81 -14.19
C GLU A 357 -11.95 10.28 -12.92
N GLY A 358 -11.16 10.91 -12.08
CA GLY A 358 -11.67 12.05 -11.35
C GLY A 358 -12.42 11.86 -10.07
N PHE A 359 -12.71 10.69 -9.52
CA PHE A 359 -13.25 10.60 -8.17
C PHE A 359 -12.37 9.74 -7.26
N PRO A 360 -11.32 10.32 -6.67
CA PRO A 360 -10.48 9.59 -5.73
C PRO A 360 -11.20 9.23 -4.43
N TYR A 361 -12.46 9.67 -4.26
CA TYR A 361 -13.16 9.63 -2.98
C TYR A 361 -14.24 8.56 -2.87
N TYR A 362 -14.34 7.61 -3.81
CA TYR A 362 -15.36 6.55 -3.68
C TYR A 362 -15.23 5.78 -2.35
N GLN A 363 -14.01 5.63 -1.87
CA GLN A 363 -13.71 5.03 -0.56
C GLN A 363 -14.08 5.95 0.61
N ALA A 364 -14.24 7.24 0.36
CA ALA A 364 -14.62 8.22 1.35
C ALA A 364 -16.13 8.36 1.53
N LEU A 365 -16.94 7.61 0.75
CA LEU A 365 -18.39 7.56 0.89
C LEU A 365 -18.79 6.71 2.10
N LEU A 366 -19.33 7.33 3.12
CA LEU A 366 -19.62 6.73 4.41
C LEU A 366 -21.10 6.88 4.75
N PRO A 367 -21.70 5.93 5.51
CA PRO A 367 -23.00 6.16 6.12
C PRO A 367 -22.95 7.33 7.09
N ARG A 368 -24.03 8.13 7.19
CA ARG A 368 -24.05 9.32 8.03
C ARG A 368 -23.87 9.03 9.52
N ASP A 369 -24.31 7.90 9.99
CA ASP A 369 -24.17 7.47 11.38
C ASP A 369 -22.73 7.18 11.79
N GLU A 370 -21.85 6.80 10.86
CA GLU A 370 -20.42 6.62 11.14
C GLU A 370 -19.73 7.92 11.58
N TRP A 371 -20.27 9.08 11.25
CA TRP A 371 -19.74 10.35 11.71
C TRP A 371 -19.75 10.50 13.24
N ARG A 372 -20.74 9.92 13.92
CA ARG A 372 -20.93 10.07 15.37
C ARG A 372 -19.81 9.43 16.20
N ASP A 373 -19.21 8.36 15.68
CA ASP A 373 -18.25 7.53 16.41
C ASP A 373 -16.79 7.88 16.13
N ARG A 374 -16.53 8.86 15.22
CA ARG A 374 -15.16 9.25 14.87
C ARG A 374 -14.59 10.27 15.85
N ALA A 375 -13.42 9.92 16.43
CA ALA A 375 -12.64 10.83 17.28
C ALA A 375 -12.18 12.10 16.52
N ALA A 376 -12.07 12.03 15.18
CA ALA A 376 -11.61 13.13 14.32
C ALA A 376 -12.60 14.30 14.17
N ARG A 377 -13.83 14.19 14.66
CA ARG A 377 -14.87 15.25 14.53
C ARG A 377 -14.46 16.60 15.11
N TYR A 378 -13.50 16.63 16.01
CA TYR A 378 -13.02 17.88 16.64
C TYR A 378 -11.80 18.49 15.92
N SER A 379 -11.20 17.77 14.97
CA SER A 379 -10.02 18.24 14.24
C SER A 379 -10.32 18.73 12.81
N GLN A 380 -11.60 18.72 12.40
CA GLN A 380 -12.00 19.07 11.03
C GLN A 380 -12.99 20.25 11.04
N PRO A 381 -12.47 21.48 10.99
CA PRO A 381 -13.28 22.69 11.25
C PRO A 381 -14.14 23.15 10.06
N CYS A 382 -14.16 22.43 8.93
CA CYS A 382 -14.94 22.81 7.76
C CYS A 382 -15.82 21.68 7.25
N GLU A 383 -17.09 22.01 7.00
CA GLU A 383 -18.07 21.08 6.44
C GLU A 383 -18.77 21.73 5.23
N LEU A 384 -18.94 20.94 4.16
CA LEU A 384 -19.88 21.25 3.10
C LEU A 384 -21.17 20.47 3.35
N ARG A 385 -22.29 21.16 3.46
CA ARG A 385 -23.61 20.54 3.60
C ARG A 385 -24.44 20.85 2.37
N LEU A 386 -24.90 19.81 1.66
CA LEU A 386 -25.90 19.94 0.61
C LEU A 386 -27.25 19.48 1.15
N SER A 387 -28.30 20.17 0.75
CA SER A 387 -29.67 19.79 1.04
C SER A 387 -30.53 19.94 -0.20
N ARG A 388 -31.62 19.18 -0.29
CA ARG A 388 -32.57 19.27 -1.39
C ARG A 388 -33.87 19.87 -0.86
N GLY A 389 -34.30 20.96 -1.48
CA GLY A 389 -35.59 21.59 -1.20
C GLY A 389 -36.76 20.75 -1.72
N GLU A 390 -37.97 21.06 -1.24
CA GLU A 390 -39.21 20.41 -1.72
C GLU A 390 -39.47 20.69 -3.20
N ASP A 391 -38.99 21.80 -3.72
CA ASP A 391 -39.04 22.19 -5.13
C ASP A 391 -37.97 21.51 -6.00
N GLY A 392 -37.14 20.65 -5.42
CA GLY A 392 -36.03 19.96 -6.08
C GLY A 392 -34.74 20.78 -6.20
N SER A 393 -34.72 22.03 -5.76
CA SER A 393 -33.52 22.86 -5.72
C SER A 393 -32.48 22.29 -4.76
N VAL A 394 -31.18 22.48 -5.11
CA VAL A 394 -30.08 22.09 -4.24
C VAL A 394 -29.50 23.32 -3.58
N ALA A 395 -29.51 23.34 -2.25
CA ALA A 395 -28.87 24.36 -1.45
C ALA A 395 -27.55 23.85 -0.88
N ALA A 396 -26.51 24.66 -0.92
CA ALA A 396 -25.21 24.37 -0.37
C ALA A 396 -24.82 25.32 0.74
N THR A 397 -24.24 24.85 1.81
CA THR A 397 -23.78 25.62 2.97
C THR A 397 -22.38 25.17 3.37
N LEU A 398 -21.45 26.12 3.49
CA LEU A 398 -20.19 25.92 4.17
C LEU A 398 -20.38 26.15 5.66
N VAL A 399 -19.99 25.20 6.49
CA VAL A 399 -19.94 25.32 7.93
C VAL A 399 -18.50 25.44 8.38
N ALA A 400 -18.14 26.51 9.04
CA ALA A 400 -16.85 26.68 9.69
C ALA A 400 -17.01 26.51 11.20
N ILE A 401 -16.17 25.68 11.80
CA ILE A 401 -16.20 25.33 13.21
C ILE A 401 -14.92 25.87 13.85
N GLY A 402 -15.06 26.86 14.71
CA GLY A 402 -14.00 27.41 15.53
C GLY A 402 -14.04 26.85 16.95
N GLU A 403 -12.93 26.94 17.67
CA GLU A 403 -12.83 26.56 19.07
C GLU A 403 -12.71 27.82 19.93
N ILE A 404 -13.52 27.90 21.01
CA ILE A 404 -13.42 28.93 22.03
C ILE A 404 -12.96 28.27 23.32
N TRP A 405 -11.70 28.48 23.69
CA TRP A 405 -11.12 27.99 24.94
C TRP A 405 -11.44 28.99 26.04
N LYS A 406 -12.05 28.53 27.12
CA LYS A 406 -12.24 29.27 28.36
C LYS A 406 -11.16 28.85 29.35
N ASP A 407 -10.75 29.80 30.22
CA ASP A 407 -9.83 29.50 31.30
C ASP A 407 -10.36 28.31 32.12
N ASP A 408 -9.51 27.33 32.38
CA ASP A 408 -9.77 26.09 33.14
C ASP A 408 -10.73 25.07 32.47
N ALA A 409 -11.13 25.28 31.20
CA ALA A 409 -11.96 24.30 30.51
C ALA A 409 -11.15 23.10 30.00
N LEU A 410 -11.66 21.88 30.25
CA LEU A 410 -11.05 20.63 29.74
C LEU A 410 -11.33 20.41 28.23
N LYS A 411 -12.27 21.14 27.67
CA LYS A 411 -12.64 21.10 26.24
C LYS A 411 -13.13 22.47 25.78
N PRO A 412 -12.90 22.83 24.50
CA PRO A 412 -13.41 24.11 23.96
C PRO A 412 -14.93 24.08 23.76
N ASP A 413 -15.54 25.25 23.83
CA ASP A 413 -16.82 25.48 23.21
C ASP A 413 -16.65 25.62 21.69
N LEU A 414 -17.65 25.21 20.91
CA LEU A 414 -17.58 25.30 19.46
C LEU A 414 -18.30 26.60 18.98
N ASP A 415 -17.58 27.38 18.17
CA ASP A 415 -18.14 28.53 17.43
C ASP A 415 -18.49 28.06 16.02
N VAL A 416 -19.76 27.73 15.79
CA VAL A 416 -20.25 27.20 14.51
C VAL A 416 -20.85 28.34 13.70
N LYS A 417 -20.29 28.59 12.51
CA LYS A 417 -20.77 29.62 11.57
C LYS A 417 -21.17 28.98 10.25
N GLU A 418 -22.33 29.33 9.75
CA GLU A 418 -22.87 28.84 8.50
C GLU A 418 -22.83 29.93 7.42
N PHE A 419 -22.36 29.58 6.25
CA PHE A 419 -22.23 30.48 5.11
C PHE A 419 -22.97 29.86 3.91
N PRO A 420 -24.09 30.42 3.44
CA PRO A 420 -24.73 29.97 2.22
C PRO A 420 -23.73 30.03 1.04
N VAL A 421 -23.80 29.05 0.17
CA VAL A 421 -22.91 28.91 -0.97
C VAL A 421 -23.75 28.96 -2.24
N ALA A 422 -23.40 29.84 -3.16
CA ALA A 422 -24.15 30.01 -4.40
C ALA A 422 -23.81 28.97 -5.48
N ASN A 423 -22.54 28.56 -5.54
CA ASN A 423 -22.01 27.58 -6.49
C ASN A 423 -20.62 27.10 -6.06
N ALA A 424 -20.01 26.21 -6.85
CA ALA A 424 -18.70 25.63 -6.55
C ALA A 424 -17.57 26.67 -6.46
N ASP A 425 -17.57 27.72 -7.27
CA ASP A 425 -16.56 28.77 -7.21
C ASP A 425 -16.69 29.61 -5.95
N ASP A 426 -17.92 29.97 -5.56
CA ASP A 426 -18.22 30.66 -4.31
C ASP A 426 -17.83 29.78 -3.09
N PHE A 427 -18.08 28.47 -3.18
CA PHE A 427 -17.63 27.52 -2.17
C PHE A 427 -16.13 27.55 -2.00
N ARG A 428 -15.38 27.41 -3.12
CA ARG A 428 -13.90 27.45 -3.10
C ARG A 428 -13.38 28.74 -2.47
N ALA A 429 -13.94 29.88 -2.86
CA ALA A 429 -13.54 31.18 -2.34
C ALA A 429 -13.78 31.29 -0.82
N LYS A 430 -14.99 30.91 -0.36
CA LYS A 430 -15.35 30.93 1.06
C LYS A 430 -14.53 29.96 1.88
N LEU A 431 -14.27 28.75 1.35
CA LEU A 431 -13.44 27.76 2.02
C LEU A 431 -12.00 28.28 2.19
N ALA A 432 -11.43 28.89 1.16
CA ALA A 432 -10.10 29.50 1.24
C ALA A 432 -10.00 30.64 2.26
N GLU A 433 -11.10 31.39 2.45
CA GLU A 433 -11.18 32.49 3.44
C GLU A 433 -11.39 31.97 4.88
N LYS A 434 -12.22 30.92 5.05
CA LYS A 434 -12.71 30.50 6.37
C LYS A 434 -11.97 29.30 6.94
N ALA A 435 -11.34 28.47 6.10
CA ALA A 435 -10.57 27.33 6.58
C ALA A 435 -9.27 27.78 7.26
N PRO A 436 -8.88 27.16 8.37
CA PRO A 436 -7.56 27.39 8.97
C PRO A 436 -6.44 27.13 7.98
N ALA A 437 -5.38 27.93 8.06
CA ALA A 437 -4.20 27.76 7.22
C ALA A 437 -3.59 26.36 7.37
N GLY A 438 -3.35 25.69 6.25
CA GLY A 438 -2.79 24.33 6.22
C GLY A 438 -3.80 23.20 6.41
N MET A 439 -5.08 23.49 6.66
CA MET A 439 -6.13 22.48 6.71
C MET A 439 -6.34 21.86 5.33
N LYS A 440 -6.24 20.52 5.25
CA LYS A 440 -6.42 19.74 4.01
C LYS A 440 -7.65 18.82 4.05
N ALA A 441 -8.34 18.76 5.19
CA ALA A 441 -9.48 17.90 5.40
C ALA A 441 -10.80 18.66 5.21
N LEU A 442 -11.78 18.00 4.60
CA LEU A 442 -13.13 18.51 4.40
C LEU A 442 -14.14 17.40 4.67
N LEU A 443 -15.15 17.71 5.49
CA LEU A 443 -16.33 16.85 5.66
C LEU A 443 -17.42 17.30 4.70
N VAL A 444 -18.11 16.36 4.10
CA VAL A 444 -19.21 16.63 3.18
C VAL A 444 -20.43 15.82 3.62
N PHE A 445 -21.57 16.51 3.81
CA PHE A 445 -22.83 15.88 4.18
C PHE A 445 -23.85 16.08 3.07
N VAL A 446 -24.40 14.98 2.56
CA VAL A 446 -25.27 15.00 1.39
C VAL A 446 -26.45 14.03 1.52
N PRO A 447 -27.64 14.37 0.98
CA PRO A 447 -28.75 13.44 0.88
C PRO A 447 -28.43 12.29 -0.08
N GLY A 448 -28.80 11.06 0.29
CA GLY A 448 -28.61 9.89 -0.57
C GLY A 448 -29.37 9.94 -1.89
N SER A 449 -30.46 10.69 -1.94
CA SER A 449 -31.24 10.90 -3.17
C SER A 449 -30.63 11.89 -4.16
N LEU A 450 -29.54 12.61 -3.75
CA LEU A 450 -28.87 13.57 -4.62
C LEU A 450 -28.08 12.82 -5.70
N PRO A 451 -28.21 13.21 -7.00
CA PRO A 451 -27.33 12.71 -8.06
C PRO A 451 -25.88 13.13 -7.81
N TYR A 452 -24.94 12.25 -8.16
CA TYR A 452 -23.50 12.55 -8.04
C TYR A 452 -23.09 13.84 -8.75
N GLY A 453 -23.68 14.12 -9.93
CA GLY A 453 -23.39 15.32 -10.72
C GLY A 453 -23.68 16.66 -10.00
N GLU A 454 -24.56 16.66 -8.99
CA GLU A 454 -24.79 17.83 -8.17
C GLU A 454 -23.68 18.06 -7.13
N LEU A 455 -23.03 17.02 -6.67
CA LEU A 455 -21.91 17.10 -5.73
C LEU A 455 -20.58 17.34 -6.44
N ARG A 456 -20.36 16.72 -7.62
CA ARG A 456 -19.10 16.73 -8.35
C ARG A 456 -18.46 18.11 -8.49
N PRO A 457 -19.16 19.19 -8.89
CA PRO A 457 -18.54 20.50 -9.07
C PRO A 457 -17.86 21.03 -7.80
N TYR A 458 -18.42 20.76 -6.63
CA TYR A 458 -17.85 21.18 -5.34
C TYR A 458 -16.58 20.40 -5.01
N LEU A 459 -16.56 19.09 -5.30
CA LEU A 459 -15.38 18.26 -5.09
C LEU A 459 -14.24 18.67 -6.02
N ASP A 460 -14.54 18.89 -7.30
CA ASP A 460 -13.56 19.34 -8.30
C ASP A 460 -12.95 20.69 -7.94
N ALA A 461 -13.76 21.61 -7.40
CA ALA A 461 -13.31 22.94 -7.01
C ALA A 461 -12.26 22.93 -5.87
N VAL A 462 -12.23 21.89 -5.03
CA VAL A 462 -11.35 21.82 -3.85
C VAL A 462 -10.33 20.70 -3.91
N ARG A 463 -10.33 19.85 -4.93
CA ARG A 463 -9.48 18.67 -5.08
C ARG A 463 -7.99 18.95 -4.84
N ALA A 464 -7.48 20.04 -5.42
CA ALA A 464 -6.07 20.40 -5.31
C ALA A 464 -5.68 20.92 -3.92
N THR A 465 -6.63 21.50 -3.17
CA THR A 465 -6.36 22.15 -1.89
C THR A 465 -6.76 21.30 -0.68
N HIS A 466 -7.80 20.47 -0.83
CA HIS A 466 -8.35 19.61 0.20
C HIS A 466 -8.43 18.16 -0.30
N PRO A 467 -7.31 17.45 -0.40
CA PRO A 467 -7.29 16.06 -0.90
C PRO A 467 -7.96 15.07 0.07
N LEU A 468 -8.07 15.43 1.35
CA LEU A 468 -8.67 14.57 2.37
C LEU A 468 -10.16 14.90 2.55
N VAL A 469 -11.01 14.31 1.73
CA VAL A 469 -12.46 14.47 1.80
C VAL A 469 -13.12 13.23 2.38
N GLN A 470 -14.07 13.42 3.29
CA GLN A 470 -14.99 12.38 3.77
C GLN A 470 -16.41 12.79 3.46
N ILE A 471 -17.17 11.91 2.80
CA ILE A 471 -18.51 12.21 2.30
C ILE A 471 -19.51 11.32 3.04
N PHE A 472 -20.36 11.95 3.85
CA PHE A 472 -21.39 11.28 4.62
C PHE A 472 -22.72 11.38 3.87
N VAL A 473 -23.24 10.21 3.51
CA VAL A 473 -24.48 10.06 2.72
C VAL A 473 -25.56 9.50 3.62
N ASP A 474 -26.74 10.15 3.61
CA ASP A 474 -27.94 9.73 4.38
C ASP A 474 -28.50 8.36 3.92
#